data_9087e701d590baf9a6016863eee4d566
#
_entry.id   9087e701d590baf9a6016863eee4d566
#
_cell.length_a   1.000
_cell.length_b   1.000
_cell.length_c   1.000
_cell.angle_alpha   90.00
_cell.angle_beta   90.00
_cell.angle_gamma   90.00
#
_symmetry.space_group_name_H-M   'P 1'
#
loop_
_entity.id
_entity.type
_entity.pdbx_description
1 polymer ?
#
loop_
_entity_poly.entity_id
_entity_poly.type
_entity_poly.pdbx_seq_one_letter_code
_entity_poly.pdbx_strand_id
1 'polypeptide(L)'
;MWQKALKIKWQNTKRLLLCIVYKEEFWRVNGISHRVDGPAHISYYESGKIEQEKWYLNGKFHRVDGPAAILYYETGEIEREKWYLYGKESNHEEWLIANNLYKPYNTWTDEERVLWSLSWM
;
A
#
# COMPACT_ATOMS: atom_id res chain seq x y z
N MET A 1 2.00 14.30 9.40
CA MET A 1 0.58 14.15 9.69
C MET A 1 -0.11 13.26 8.67
N TRP A 2 -0.95 12.38 9.13
CA TRP A 2 -1.66 11.44 8.27
C TRP A 2 -2.72 12.14 7.44
N GLN A 3 -2.77 11.82 6.15
CA GLN A 3 -3.81 12.28 5.26
C GLN A 3 -4.45 11.07 4.59
N LYS A 4 -5.75 10.95 4.70
CA LYS A 4 -6.53 9.95 3.97
C LYS A 4 -7.31 10.66 2.87
N ALA A 5 -7.15 10.19 1.65
CA ALA A 5 -7.90 10.70 0.51
C ALA A 5 -8.74 9.58 -0.09
N LEU A 6 -9.95 9.90 -0.47
CA LEU A 6 -10.85 9.01 -1.18
C LEU A 6 -11.03 9.52 -2.60
N LYS A 7 -10.81 8.65 -3.57
CA LYS A 7 -11.10 8.96 -4.96
C LYS A 7 -12.39 8.28 -5.36
N ILE A 8 -13.36 9.10 -5.74
CA ILE A 8 -14.68 8.65 -6.17
C ILE A 8 -14.80 8.95 -7.65
N LYS A 9 -15.10 7.92 -8.45
CA LYS A 9 -15.35 8.09 -9.86
C LYS A 9 -16.84 8.16 -10.12
N TRP A 10 -17.29 9.27 -10.69
CA TRP A 10 -18.66 9.47 -11.06
C TRP A 10 -18.88 9.00 -12.50
N GLN A 11 -19.90 8.17 -12.71
CA GLN A 11 -20.37 7.87 -14.05
C GLN A 11 -21.63 8.67 -14.31
N ASN A 12 -21.57 9.47 -15.34
CA ASN A 12 -22.71 10.26 -15.75
C ASN A 12 -23.61 9.39 -16.61
N THR A 13 -24.67 8.86 -16.02
CA THR A 13 -25.76 8.31 -16.79
C THR A 13 -26.89 9.34 -16.82
N LYS A 14 -27.51 9.44 -17.96
CA LYS A 14 -28.46 10.51 -18.34
C LYS A 14 -29.54 10.87 -17.32
N ARG A 15 -29.75 10.13 -16.28
CA ARG A 15 -30.87 10.36 -15.38
C ARG A 15 -30.64 10.11 -13.94
N LEU A 16 -29.65 9.41 -13.68
CA LEU A 16 -29.40 8.97 -12.34
C LEU A 16 -27.99 9.27 -12.10
N LEU A 17 -27.84 10.00 -11.15
CA LEU A 17 -26.68 10.08 -10.36
C LEU A 17 -26.31 8.68 -9.85
N LEU A 18 -26.03 7.79 -10.77
CA LEU A 18 -25.40 6.54 -10.45
C LEU A 18 -23.95 6.84 -10.21
N CYS A 19 -23.66 7.04 -8.96
CA CYS A 19 -22.33 6.92 -8.47
C CYS A 19 -21.88 5.49 -8.63
N ILE A 20 -21.16 5.21 -9.68
CA ILE A 20 -20.32 4.04 -9.66
C ILE A 20 -19.06 4.47 -8.94
N VAL A 21 -19.01 4.09 -7.71
CA VAL A 21 -17.92 4.47 -6.85
C VAL A 21 -16.79 3.49 -7.08
N TYR A 22 -15.83 3.89 -7.91
CA TYR A 22 -14.51 3.32 -7.78
C TYR A 22 -13.91 3.96 -6.55
N LYS A 23 -13.99 3.27 -5.47
CA LYS A 23 -13.45 3.77 -4.23
C LYS A 23 -11.97 3.44 -4.19
N GLU A 24 -11.14 4.47 -4.15
CA GLU A 24 -9.72 4.32 -3.87
C GLU A 24 -9.43 5.05 -2.57
N GLU A 25 -8.69 4.43 -1.68
CA GLU A 25 -8.24 5.03 -0.44
C GLU A 25 -6.74 5.24 -0.50
N PHE A 26 -6.32 6.45 -0.17
CA PHE A 26 -4.91 6.83 -0.12
C PHE A 26 -4.56 7.32 1.27
N TRP A 27 -3.44 6.84 1.78
CA TRP A 27 -2.86 7.32 3.03
C TRP A 27 -1.54 8.00 2.71
N ARG A 28 -1.42 9.26 3.07
CA ARG A 28 -0.24 10.07 2.74
C ARG A 28 0.21 10.89 3.94
N VAL A 29 1.52 11.12 3.98
CA VAL A 29 2.14 12.07 4.90
C VAL A 29 2.92 13.05 4.03
N ASN A 30 2.59 14.34 4.12
CA ASN A 30 3.20 15.40 3.30
C ASN A 30 3.17 15.08 1.80
N GLY A 31 2.06 14.53 1.31
CA GLY A 31 1.89 14.18 -0.10
C GLY A 31 2.53 12.88 -0.54
N ILE A 32 3.22 12.19 0.35
CA ILE A 32 3.92 10.94 0.04
C ILE A 32 3.13 9.77 0.61
N SER A 33 2.94 8.73 -0.19
CA SER A 33 2.25 7.52 0.24
C SER A 33 2.96 6.90 1.44
N HIS A 34 2.24 6.76 2.55
CA HIS A 34 2.83 6.28 3.79
C HIS A 34 1.76 5.81 4.76
N ARG A 35 1.91 4.60 5.26
CA ARG A 35 1.09 4.07 6.34
C ARG A 35 1.86 2.96 7.07
N VAL A 36 1.84 2.99 8.40
CA VAL A 36 2.59 2.03 9.21
C VAL A 36 1.77 0.77 9.49
N ASP A 37 0.49 0.91 9.72
CA ASP A 37 -0.38 -0.15 10.24
C ASP A 37 -1.33 -0.75 9.20
N GLY A 38 -1.08 -0.52 7.94
CA GLY A 38 -1.95 -1.01 6.89
C GLY A 38 -1.47 -0.61 5.50
N PRO A 39 -2.22 -0.97 4.45
CA PRO A 39 -1.90 -0.54 3.11
C PRO A 39 -2.12 0.97 2.95
N ALA A 40 -1.19 1.64 2.29
CA ALA A 40 -1.28 3.07 2.04
C ALA A 40 -2.15 3.40 0.81
N HIS A 41 -2.40 2.42 -0.03
CA HIS A 41 -3.31 2.55 -1.17
C HIS A 41 -4.17 1.30 -1.28
N ILE A 42 -5.48 1.51 -1.32
CA ILE A 42 -6.45 0.43 -1.51
C ILE A 42 -7.38 0.85 -2.64
N SER A 43 -7.58 -0.02 -3.61
CA SER A 43 -8.63 0.18 -4.61
C SER A 43 -9.65 -0.93 -4.54
N TYR A 44 -10.86 -0.63 -4.96
CA TYR A 44 -12.00 -1.52 -4.85
C TYR A 44 -12.64 -1.75 -6.21
N TYR A 45 -13.16 -2.93 -6.41
CA TYR A 45 -14.07 -3.21 -7.51
C TYR A 45 -15.40 -2.48 -7.29
N GLU A 46 -16.21 -2.37 -8.33
CA GLU A 46 -17.54 -1.79 -8.23
C GLU A 46 -18.43 -2.50 -7.19
N SER A 47 -18.18 -3.79 -7.00
CA SER A 47 -18.89 -4.60 -5.99
C SER A 47 -18.57 -4.22 -4.55
N GLY A 48 -17.54 -3.39 -4.33
CA GLY A 48 -17.06 -3.04 -3.00
C GLY A 48 -15.98 -3.96 -2.47
N LYS A 49 -15.64 -5.03 -3.19
CA LYS A 49 -14.55 -5.91 -2.81
C LYS A 49 -13.22 -5.29 -3.17
N ILE A 50 -12.20 -5.62 -2.40
CA ILE A 50 -10.85 -5.09 -2.63
C ILE A 50 -10.30 -5.62 -3.95
N GLU A 51 -9.82 -4.72 -4.81
CA GLU A 51 -9.13 -5.03 -6.04
C GLU A 51 -7.64 -5.17 -5.81
N GLN A 52 -7.04 -4.20 -5.10
CA GLN A 52 -5.62 -4.25 -4.81
C GLN A 52 -5.28 -3.51 -3.53
N GLU A 53 -4.20 -3.97 -2.90
CA GLU A 53 -3.60 -3.32 -1.73
C GLU A 53 -2.15 -3.05 -2.02
N LYS A 54 -1.70 -1.85 -1.67
CA LYS A 54 -0.30 -1.46 -1.81
C LYS A 54 0.19 -0.87 -0.50
N TRP A 55 1.23 -1.47 0.04
CA TRP A 55 1.82 -1.07 1.31
C TRP A 55 3.04 -0.21 1.05
N TYR A 56 3.00 1.03 1.53
CA TYR A 56 4.08 2.00 1.35
C TYR A 56 4.57 2.54 2.68
N LEU A 57 5.88 2.70 2.78
CA LEU A 57 6.54 3.53 3.80
C LEU A 57 7.39 4.55 3.07
N ASN A 58 7.17 5.83 3.37
CA ASN A 58 7.89 6.95 2.76
C ASN A 58 7.94 6.86 1.23
N GLY A 59 6.82 6.50 0.60
CA GLY A 59 6.70 6.40 -0.84
C GLY A 59 7.27 5.13 -1.47
N LYS A 60 7.75 4.20 -0.67
CA LYS A 60 8.34 2.94 -1.16
C LYS A 60 7.55 1.75 -0.69
N PHE A 61 7.43 0.74 -1.55
CA PHE A 61 6.80 -0.51 -1.15
C PHE A 61 7.54 -1.14 0.01
N HIS A 62 6.81 -1.47 1.06
CA HIS A 62 7.38 -2.10 2.23
C HIS A 62 6.31 -2.76 3.08
N ARG A 63 6.53 -4.01 3.46
CA ARG A 63 5.68 -4.72 4.43
C ARG A 63 6.47 -5.83 5.09
N VAL A 64 6.32 -5.97 6.41
CA VAL A 64 7.08 -6.96 7.20
C VAL A 64 6.31 -8.23 7.48
N ASP A 65 4.99 -8.20 7.42
CA ASP A 65 4.14 -9.34 7.79
C ASP A 65 3.38 -9.93 6.61
N GLY A 66 3.79 -9.60 5.39
CA GLY A 66 3.14 -10.13 4.21
C GLY A 66 3.65 -9.46 2.93
N PRO A 67 3.00 -9.74 1.79
CA PRO A 67 3.33 -9.08 0.54
C PRO A 67 2.95 -7.61 0.58
N ALA A 68 3.79 -6.76 -0.02
CA ALA A 68 3.57 -5.32 -0.04
C ALA A 68 2.62 -4.87 -1.17
N ALA A 69 2.46 -5.68 -2.19
CA ALA A 69 1.50 -5.43 -3.27
C ALA A 69 0.69 -6.69 -3.51
N ILE A 70 -0.62 -6.55 -3.45
CA ILE A 70 -1.55 -7.67 -3.63
C ILE A 70 -2.62 -7.27 -4.62
N LEU A 71 -2.85 -8.11 -5.61
CA LEU A 71 -3.93 -7.96 -6.57
C LEU A 71 -4.91 -9.11 -6.37
N TYR A 72 -6.19 -8.78 -6.25
CA TYR A 72 -7.26 -9.75 -6.02
C TYR A 72 -8.17 -9.86 -7.22
N TYR A 73 -8.71 -11.06 -7.43
CA TYR A 73 -9.87 -11.24 -8.31
C TYR A 73 -11.14 -10.73 -7.62
N GLU A 74 -12.18 -10.49 -8.39
CA GLU A 74 -13.49 -10.13 -7.81
C GLU A 74 -14.05 -11.17 -6.86
N THR A 75 -13.61 -12.42 -6.98
CA THR A 75 -13.98 -13.51 -6.07
C THR A 75 -13.40 -13.34 -4.67
N GLY A 76 -12.40 -12.49 -4.51
CA GLY A 76 -11.66 -12.33 -3.26
C GLY A 76 -10.39 -13.15 -3.20
N GLU A 77 -10.17 -14.03 -4.19
CA GLU A 77 -8.94 -14.81 -4.27
C GLU A 77 -7.78 -13.93 -4.75
N ILE A 78 -6.58 -14.27 -4.30
CA ILE A 78 -5.38 -13.54 -4.70
C ILE A 78 -5.00 -13.92 -6.13
N GLU A 79 -4.86 -12.90 -6.98
CA GLU A 79 -4.38 -13.07 -8.36
C GLU A 79 -2.86 -13.01 -8.40
N ARG A 80 -2.27 -12.05 -7.68
CA ARG A 80 -0.83 -11.81 -7.70
C ARG A 80 -0.37 -11.17 -6.40
N GLU A 81 0.81 -11.57 -5.94
CA GLU A 81 1.47 -11.01 -4.77
C GLU A 81 2.90 -10.62 -5.13
N LYS A 82 3.36 -9.51 -4.56
CA LYS A 82 4.75 -9.10 -4.66
C LYS A 82 5.27 -8.69 -3.29
N TRP A 83 6.46 -9.14 -2.98
CA TRP A 83 7.10 -8.96 -1.69
C TRP A 83 8.18 -7.90 -1.79
N TYR A 84 8.12 -6.92 -0.90
CA TYR A 84 9.08 -5.81 -0.88
C TYR A 84 9.54 -5.52 0.54
N LEU A 85 10.82 -5.22 0.66
CA LEU A 85 11.39 -4.60 1.85
C LEU A 85 12.15 -3.36 1.40
N TYR A 86 11.82 -2.20 1.98
CA TYR A 86 12.47 -0.93 1.69
C TYR A 86 12.51 -0.58 0.20
N GLY A 87 11.43 -0.88 -0.51
CA GLY A 87 11.32 -0.61 -1.94
C GLY A 87 11.98 -1.63 -2.85
N LYS A 88 12.63 -2.62 -2.29
CA LYS A 88 13.30 -3.66 -3.06
C LYS A 88 12.43 -4.90 -3.16
N GLU A 89 12.12 -5.27 -4.40
CA GLU A 89 11.37 -6.50 -4.67
C GLU A 89 12.25 -7.72 -4.41
N SER A 90 11.66 -8.73 -3.78
CA SER A 90 12.34 -9.99 -3.50
C SER A 90 11.35 -11.14 -3.64
N ASN A 91 11.87 -12.36 -3.79
CA ASN A 91 11.01 -13.52 -3.67
C ASN A 91 10.71 -13.76 -2.18
N HIS A 92 9.76 -14.65 -1.91
CA HIS A 92 9.33 -14.91 -0.55
C HIS A 92 10.47 -15.35 0.37
N GLU A 93 11.36 -16.20 -0.12
CA GLU A 93 12.49 -16.69 0.67
C GLU A 93 13.48 -15.58 1.02
N GLU A 94 13.85 -14.78 0.03
CA GLU A 94 14.72 -13.62 0.23
C GLU A 94 14.09 -12.63 1.21
N TRP A 95 12.78 -12.43 1.09
CA TRP A 95 12.04 -11.56 1.97
C TRP A 95 12.08 -12.07 3.42
N LEU A 96 11.91 -13.38 3.63
CA LEU A 96 11.98 -14.00 4.95
C LEU A 96 13.36 -13.80 5.58
N ILE A 97 14.42 -14.02 4.82
CA ILE A 97 15.79 -13.83 5.30
C ILE A 97 16.03 -12.39 5.69
N ALA A 98 15.68 -11.46 4.81
CA ALA A 98 15.84 -10.04 5.08
C ALA A 98 14.99 -9.58 6.28
N ASN A 99 13.79 -10.13 6.41
CA ASN A 99 12.88 -9.77 7.48
C ASN A 99 13.38 -10.22 8.86
N ASN A 100 14.14 -11.31 8.93
CA ASN A 100 14.75 -11.76 10.18
C ASN A 100 15.79 -10.76 10.72
N LEU A 101 16.33 -9.95 9.82
CA LEU A 101 17.28 -8.87 10.17
C LEU A 101 16.58 -7.52 10.35
N TYR A 102 15.28 -7.52 10.20
CA TYR A 102 14.49 -6.31 10.21
C TYR A 102 14.27 -5.76 11.62
N LYS A 103 14.36 -4.45 11.72
CA LYS A 103 13.99 -3.71 12.93
C LYS A 103 12.69 -2.97 12.64
N PRO A 104 11.61 -3.18 13.43
CA PRO A 104 10.33 -2.53 13.14
C PRO A 104 10.45 -1.00 13.03
N TYR A 105 9.85 -0.43 12.00
CA TYR A 105 9.93 0.99 11.69
C TYR A 105 9.52 1.90 12.86
N ASN A 106 8.51 1.48 13.63
CA ASN A 106 8.03 2.26 14.77
C ASN A 106 9.02 2.30 15.94
N THR A 107 10.04 1.43 15.92
CA THR A 107 11.12 1.44 16.92
C THR A 107 12.37 2.17 16.43
N TRP A 108 12.36 2.64 15.20
CA TRP A 108 13.49 3.34 14.61
C TRP A 108 13.67 4.71 15.27
N THR A 109 14.92 5.12 15.44
CA THR A 109 15.26 6.49 15.80
C THR A 109 15.03 7.41 14.60
N ASP A 110 14.95 8.71 14.84
CA ASP A 110 14.83 9.70 13.76
C ASP A 110 16.03 9.63 12.80
N GLU A 111 17.21 9.37 13.33
CA GLU A 111 18.42 9.20 12.53
C GLU A 111 18.32 7.99 11.60
N GLU A 112 17.85 6.86 12.12
CA GLU A 112 17.65 5.65 11.31
C GLU A 112 16.66 5.87 10.17
N ARG A 113 15.58 6.60 10.43
CA ARG A 113 14.59 6.94 9.42
C ARG A 113 15.14 7.82 8.33
N VAL A 114 15.95 8.81 8.70
CA VAL A 114 16.61 9.70 7.75
C VAL A 114 17.61 8.94 6.90
N LEU A 115 18.44 8.11 7.50
CA LEU A 115 19.42 7.30 6.77
C LEU A 115 18.75 6.35 5.79
N TRP A 116 17.66 5.73 6.19
CA TRP A 116 16.90 4.86 5.28
C TRP A 116 16.33 5.64 4.09
N SER A 117 15.79 6.82 4.32
CA SER A 117 15.26 7.66 3.26
C SER A 117 16.34 8.06 2.25
N LEU A 118 17.55 8.34 2.73
CA LEU A 118 18.67 8.70 1.87
C LEU A 118 19.23 7.52 1.07
N SER A 119 19.25 6.34 1.68
CA SER A 119 19.83 5.15 1.04
C SER A 119 19.02 4.59 -0.12
N TRP A 120 17.75 4.95 -0.21
CA TRP A 120 16.82 4.42 -1.21
C TRP A 120 16.38 5.43 -2.25
N MET A 121 16.93 6.61 -2.20
CA MET A 121 16.62 7.68 -3.17
C MET A 121 17.33 7.48 -4.49
#